data_afd2218f0c4618c543661f6487a03de3
#
_entry.id   afd2218f0c4618c543661f6487a03de3
#
_cell.length_a   1.000
_cell.length_b   1.000
_cell.length_c   1.000
_cell.angle_alpha   90.00
_cell.angle_beta   90.00
_cell.angle_gamma   90.00
#
_symmetry.space_group_name_H-M   'P 1'
#
loop_
_entity.id
_entity.type
_entity.pdbx_description
1 polymer ?
#
loop_
_entity_poly.entity_id
_entity_poly.type
_entity_poly.pdbx_seq_one_letter_code
_entity_poly.pdbx_strand_id
1 'polypeptide(L)'
;MIKLPESLRNLFGTHGEPAARMTNAPLFVTGSMRSGTTFLVDKLSSHPQLLKIGVELNQVWTDIGGASIKGTCEHKVAADASAEYTYQMTAYFANFIQESRSFKRKAMRRYAKYFHGLGRASYDWENIIPVNKSPHLMNKLGYVGALFPKSTLILIVRDVYSHSASMKYHFEKLHKADGRTYFMEDSLQACYSQSYGEVPDGRPSFPGDFSIIPALWIRMNTLAFKELNEATFQQKIVVSYEDLVTNQKGTLTAIFEALKLMQSHATASSEIAEKATVLVNTTTKGNPLEKWKDQLSSEEVAAIDSALSKHAEDYAFITSSLDQLKIRPK
;
A
#
# COMPACT_ATOMS: atom_id res chain seq x y z
N MET A 1 14.72 -4.59 27.12
CA MET A 1 14.00 -5.80 26.69
C MET A 1 12.52 -5.43 26.56
N ILE A 2 12.05 -5.18 25.37
CA ILE A 2 10.64 -4.84 25.09
C ILE A 2 9.85 -6.15 25.21
N LYS A 3 8.91 -6.20 26.18
CA LYS A 3 8.01 -7.34 26.32
C LYS A 3 7.01 -7.32 25.16
N LEU A 4 7.16 -8.24 24.22
CA LEU A 4 6.17 -8.47 23.17
C LEU A 4 4.79 -8.74 23.78
N PRO A 5 3.71 -8.18 23.23
CA PRO A 5 2.35 -8.53 23.60
C PRO A 5 2.11 -10.04 23.51
N GLU A 6 1.33 -10.58 24.43
CA GLU A 6 1.11 -12.03 24.54
C GLU A 6 0.52 -12.64 23.27
N SER A 7 -0.27 -11.88 22.54
CA SER A 7 -0.80 -12.24 21.21
C SER A 7 0.28 -12.43 20.15
N LEU A 8 1.43 -11.74 20.27
CA LEU A 8 2.56 -11.89 19.36
C LEU A 8 3.55 -12.96 19.84
N ARG A 9 3.67 -13.20 21.17
CA ARG A 9 4.53 -14.27 21.70
C ARG A 9 4.11 -15.64 21.21
N ASN A 10 2.82 -15.88 21.04
CA ASN A 10 2.29 -17.14 20.51
C ASN A 10 2.55 -17.32 19.01
N LEU A 11 2.93 -16.24 18.28
CA LEU A 11 3.37 -16.29 16.88
C LEU A 11 4.85 -16.62 16.74
N PHE A 12 5.65 -16.38 17.79
CA PHE A 12 7.10 -16.59 17.82
C PHE A 12 7.49 -17.81 18.63
N GLY A 13 6.86 -18.93 18.49
CA GLY A 13 7.13 -20.19 19.19
C GLY A 13 8.26 -20.17 20.22
N THR A 14 8.04 -20.71 21.39
CA THR A 14 8.86 -20.55 22.60
C THR A 14 10.22 -21.25 22.60
N HIS A 15 10.77 -21.76 21.53
CA HIS A 15 12.11 -22.35 21.50
C HIS A 15 12.78 -22.31 20.12
N GLY A 16 13.81 -21.51 20.00
CA GLY A 16 15.17 -21.78 19.55
C GLY A 16 15.46 -22.46 18.22
N GLU A 17 14.50 -22.67 17.32
CA GLU A 17 14.82 -23.00 15.93
C GLU A 17 15.05 -21.72 15.13
N PRO A 18 16.14 -21.64 14.35
CA PRO A 18 16.35 -20.47 13.49
C PRO A 18 15.13 -20.30 12.59
N ALA A 19 14.50 -19.14 12.67
CA ALA A 19 13.36 -18.77 11.81
C ALA A 19 13.67 -19.24 10.38
N ALA A 20 12.78 -20.01 9.79
CA ALA A 20 12.95 -20.53 8.42
C ALA A 20 13.38 -19.35 7.54
N ARG A 21 14.53 -19.47 6.87
CA ARG A 21 15.07 -18.40 6.03
C ARG A 21 14.05 -18.13 4.92
N MET A 22 13.65 -16.86 4.77
CA MET A 22 12.95 -16.47 3.56
C MET A 22 13.84 -16.80 2.36
N THR A 23 13.29 -17.54 1.42
CA THR A 23 14.00 -17.87 0.17
C THR A 23 14.10 -16.66 -0.74
N ASN A 24 13.08 -15.79 -0.69
CA ASN A 24 12.99 -14.60 -1.52
C ASN A 24 12.73 -13.35 -0.68
N ALA A 25 13.26 -12.23 -1.13
CA ALA A 25 13.01 -10.94 -0.54
C ALA A 25 11.54 -10.52 -0.72
N PRO A 26 10.97 -9.74 0.24
CA PRO A 26 9.59 -9.31 0.14
C PRO A 26 9.34 -8.34 -1.03
N LEU A 27 8.09 -8.35 -1.50
CA LEU A 27 7.53 -7.34 -2.39
C LEU A 27 6.66 -6.39 -1.57
N PHE A 28 6.98 -5.11 -1.57
CA PHE A 28 6.19 -4.08 -0.94
C PHE A 28 5.34 -3.35 -1.97
N VAL A 29 4.06 -3.12 -1.66
CA VAL A 29 3.15 -2.33 -2.49
C VAL A 29 2.63 -1.16 -1.65
N THR A 30 2.87 0.05 -2.12
CA THR A 30 2.42 1.28 -1.46
C THR A 30 1.84 2.29 -2.45
N GLY A 31 1.32 3.37 -1.96
CA GLY A 31 0.67 4.46 -2.64
C GLY A 31 -0.29 5.16 -1.70
N SER A 32 -0.72 6.37 -2.01
CA SER A 32 -1.72 7.08 -1.20
C SER A 32 -2.92 6.19 -0.90
N MET A 33 -3.52 6.33 0.27
CA MET A 33 -4.80 5.68 0.53
C MET A 33 -5.76 5.97 -0.61
N ARG A 34 -6.54 4.98 -1.04
CA ARG A 34 -7.47 5.06 -2.18
C ARG A 34 -6.83 5.16 -3.57
N SER A 35 -5.53 4.98 -3.71
CA SER A 35 -4.85 4.90 -5.02
C SER A 35 -4.96 3.55 -5.71
N GLY A 36 -5.69 2.57 -5.15
CA GLY A 36 -5.87 1.26 -5.77
C GLY A 36 -4.87 0.19 -5.29
N THR A 37 -4.11 0.42 -4.23
CA THR A 37 -3.16 -0.55 -3.67
C THR A 37 -3.79 -1.91 -3.37
N THR A 38 -5.01 -1.95 -2.81
CA THR A 38 -5.73 -3.21 -2.54
C THR A 38 -6.08 -3.94 -3.83
N PHE A 39 -6.59 -3.21 -4.83
CA PHE A 39 -6.92 -3.77 -6.13
C PHE A 39 -5.69 -4.39 -6.81
N LEU A 40 -4.57 -3.67 -6.84
CA LEU A 40 -3.33 -4.17 -7.40
C LEU A 40 -2.85 -5.45 -6.69
N VAL A 41 -2.79 -5.44 -5.35
CA VAL A 41 -2.29 -6.59 -4.58
C VAL A 41 -3.20 -7.81 -4.73
N ASP A 42 -4.52 -7.63 -4.78
CA ASP A 42 -5.44 -8.74 -5.00
C ASP A 42 -5.23 -9.39 -6.39
N LYS A 43 -4.87 -8.60 -7.41
CA LYS A 43 -4.49 -9.11 -8.73
C LYS A 43 -3.12 -9.79 -8.72
N LEU A 44 -2.11 -9.16 -8.13
CA LEU A 44 -0.78 -9.75 -7.98
C LEU A 44 -0.83 -11.09 -7.22
N SER A 45 -1.60 -11.15 -6.13
CA SER A 45 -1.69 -12.34 -5.26
C SER A 45 -2.41 -13.52 -5.90
N SER A 46 -2.94 -13.38 -7.11
CA SER A 46 -3.44 -14.48 -7.91
C SER A 46 -2.29 -15.28 -8.59
N HIS A 47 -1.08 -14.73 -8.65
CA HIS A 47 0.09 -15.44 -9.16
C HIS A 47 0.61 -16.45 -8.12
N PRO A 48 0.93 -17.71 -8.52
CA PRO A 48 1.36 -18.77 -7.59
C PRO A 48 2.58 -18.44 -6.73
N GLN A 49 3.46 -17.57 -7.20
CA GLN A 49 4.67 -17.18 -6.46
C GLN A 49 4.46 -15.99 -5.52
N LEU A 50 3.29 -15.33 -5.53
CA LEU A 50 3.04 -14.11 -4.75
C LEU A 50 2.08 -14.40 -3.59
N LEU A 51 2.59 -14.47 -2.37
CA LEU A 51 1.81 -14.72 -1.16
C LEU A 51 1.50 -13.39 -0.44
N LYS A 52 0.25 -12.96 -0.49
CA LYS A 52 -0.21 -11.80 0.30
C LYS A 52 -0.11 -12.10 1.80
N ILE A 53 0.63 -11.27 2.52
CA ILE A 53 0.82 -11.37 3.97
C ILE A 53 -0.07 -10.35 4.67
N GLY A 54 -1.12 -10.84 5.34
CA GLY A 54 -2.09 -10.01 6.04
C GLY A 54 -2.85 -9.02 5.14
N VAL A 55 -3.33 -7.93 5.73
CA VAL A 55 -3.98 -6.82 5.00
C VAL A 55 -2.99 -5.68 4.82
N GLU A 56 -2.70 -4.93 5.88
CA GLU A 56 -1.74 -3.80 5.87
C GLU A 56 -0.63 -3.97 6.91
N LEU A 57 -0.80 -4.90 7.84
CA LEU A 57 0.13 -5.19 8.93
C LEU A 57 0.42 -3.98 9.84
N ASN A 58 -0.54 -3.06 9.99
CA ASN A 58 -0.34 -1.82 10.75
C ASN A 58 0.18 -2.08 12.17
N GLN A 59 -0.40 -3.04 12.88
CA GLN A 59 0.04 -3.40 14.22
C GLN A 59 1.45 -4.02 14.22
N VAL A 60 1.77 -4.85 13.22
CA VAL A 60 3.08 -5.49 13.09
C VAL A 60 4.16 -4.44 12.82
N TRP A 61 3.90 -3.49 11.90
CA TRP A 61 4.81 -2.37 11.65
C TRP A 61 5.03 -1.52 12.91
N THR A 62 3.98 -1.28 13.70
CA THR A 62 4.10 -0.52 14.95
C THR A 62 4.89 -1.28 16.02
N ASP A 63 4.57 -2.56 16.24
CA ASP A 63 5.07 -3.31 17.39
C ASP A 63 6.47 -3.89 17.19
N ILE A 64 6.78 -4.35 15.97
CA ILE A 64 8.05 -5.01 15.65
C ILE A 64 8.78 -4.43 14.44
N GLY A 65 8.11 -3.63 13.64
CA GLY A 65 8.70 -2.96 12.48
C GLY A 65 9.26 -1.57 12.80
N GLY A 66 9.14 -1.09 14.03
CA GLY A 66 9.67 0.21 14.48
C GLY A 66 9.03 1.43 13.79
N ALA A 67 7.87 1.25 13.14
CA ALA A 67 7.21 2.31 12.39
C ALA A 67 5.78 2.51 12.86
N SER A 68 5.50 3.55 13.64
CA SER A 68 4.14 3.88 14.06
C SER A 68 3.28 4.25 12.85
N ILE A 69 2.10 3.61 12.79
CA ILE A 69 1.08 3.85 11.74
C ILE A 69 -0.25 4.28 12.38
N LYS A 70 -0.33 4.28 13.69
CA LYS A 70 -1.51 4.70 14.45
C LYS A 70 -1.41 6.17 14.82
N GLY A 71 -2.54 6.85 14.80
CA GLY A 71 -2.62 8.27 15.14
C GLY A 71 -1.95 9.12 14.06
N THR A 72 -0.84 9.72 14.41
CA THR A 72 0.04 10.44 13.48
C THR A 72 0.92 9.43 12.76
N CYS A 73 0.82 9.37 11.45
CA CYS A 73 1.66 8.49 10.62
C CYS A 73 3.04 9.13 10.44
N GLU A 74 3.97 8.87 11.37
CA GLU A 74 5.30 9.47 11.38
C GLU A 74 6.10 9.18 10.11
N HIS A 75 6.90 10.16 9.72
CA HIS A 75 7.95 9.97 8.71
C HIS A 75 9.12 9.19 9.30
N LYS A 76 9.66 8.23 8.54
CA LYS A 76 10.86 7.46 8.90
C LYS A 76 11.82 7.43 7.72
N VAL A 77 13.10 7.64 8.02
CA VAL A 77 14.18 7.64 7.04
C VAL A 77 15.10 6.43 7.19
N ALA A 78 16.01 6.22 6.24
CA ALA A 78 16.93 5.08 6.26
C ALA A 78 17.75 4.97 7.55
N ALA A 79 18.12 6.11 8.15
CA ALA A 79 18.87 6.15 9.41
C ALA A 79 18.10 5.62 10.63
N ASP A 80 16.77 5.55 10.57
CA ASP A 80 15.95 4.99 11.64
C ASP A 80 15.89 3.45 11.61
N ALA A 81 16.40 2.82 10.54
CA ALA A 81 16.42 1.38 10.41
C ALA A 81 17.42 0.73 11.36
N SER A 82 17.06 -0.42 11.94
CA SER A 82 17.95 -1.18 12.81
C SER A 82 18.00 -2.65 12.41
N ALA A 83 19.09 -3.32 12.79
CA ALA A 83 19.25 -4.76 12.59
C ALA A 83 18.18 -5.56 13.37
N GLU A 84 17.73 -5.05 14.53
CA GLU A 84 16.68 -5.67 15.32
C GLU A 84 15.35 -5.67 14.58
N TYR A 85 14.91 -4.53 14.05
CA TYR A 85 13.66 -4.43 13.27
C TYR A 85 13.73 -5.27 12.00
N THR A 86 14.87 -5.28 11.31
CA THR A 86 15.09 -6.16 10.15
C THR A 86 14.91 -7.63 10.51
N TYR A 87 15.52 -8.06 11.61
CA TYR A 87 15.40 -9.44 12.10
C TYR A 87 13.95 -9.80 12.45
N GLN A 88 13.30 -8.97 13.26
CA GLN A 88 11.92 -9.22 13.72
C GLN A 88 10.92 -9.27 12.55
N MET A 89 11.00 -8.34 11.61
CA MET A 89 10.13 -8.32 10.44
C MET A 89 10.40 -9.49 9.49
N THR A 90 11.68 -9.86 9.31
CA THR A 90 12.07 -11.03 8.50
C THR A 90 11.54 -12.32 9.11
N ALA A 91 11.69 -12.47 10.44
CA ALA A 91 11.16 -13.62 11.17
C ALA A 91 9.63 -13.70 11.07
N TYR A 92 8.94 -12.56 11.18
CA TYR A 92 7.49 -12.51 11.01
C TYR A 92 7.05 -13.00 9.62
N PHE A 93 7.69 -12.53 8.54
CA PHE A 93 7.37 -12.97 7.19
C PHE A 93 7.66 -14.46 6.97
N ALA A 94 8.81 -14.95 7.46
CA ALA A 94 9.18 -16.36 7.37
C ALA A 94 8.19 -17.26 8.11
N ASN A 95 7.81 -16.90 9.33
CA ASN A 95 6.82 -17.63 10.11
C ASN A 95 5.44 -17.63 9.45
N PHE A 96 5.02 -16.51 8.86
CA PHE A 96 3.76 -16.43 8.13
C PHE A 96 3.74 -17.38 6.92
N ILE A 97 4.86 -17.46 6.17
CA ILE A 97 5.01 -18.40 5.05
C ILE A 97 4.92 -19.84 5.55
N GLN A 98 5.69 -20.20 6.59
CA GLN A 98 5.71 -21.54 7.17
C GLN A 98 4.33 -21.97 7.66
N GLU A 99 3.64 -21.13 8.42
CA GLU A 99 2.28 -21.41 8.87
C GLU A 99 1.30 -21.52 7.70
N SER A 100 1.50 -20.71 6.66
CA SER A 100 0.67 -20.74 5.46
C SER A 100 0.78 -22.08 4.68
N ARG A 101 1.88 -22.80 4.82
CA ARG A 101 2.06 -24.16 4.30
C ARG A 101 1.29 -25.21 5.12
N SER A 102 1.00 -24.95 6.39
CA SER A 102 0.41 -25.93 7.29
C SER A 102 -1.04 -26.27 6.94
N PHE A 103 -1.43 -27.52 7.26
CA PHE A 103 -2.80 -28.01 7.01
C PHE A 103 -3.84 -27.23 7.80
N LYS A 104 -3.53 -26.77 9.01
CA LYS A 104 -4.46 -25.97 9.85
C LYS A 104 -4.89 -24.69 9.14
N ARG A 105 -3.96 -23.95 8.53
CA ARG A 105 -4.33 -22.75 7.77
C ARG A 105 -5.03 -23.05 6.46
N LYS A 106 -4.75 -24.15 5.79
CA LYS A 106 -5.55 -24.59 4.62
C LYS A 106 -7.01 -24.79 4.99
N ALA A 107 -7.31 -25.39 6.15
CA ALA A 107 -8.66 -25.56 6.64
C ALA A 107 -9.32 -24.23 7.01
N MET A 108 -8.64 -23.36 7.75
CA MET A 108 -9.15 -22.02 8.12
C MET A 108 -9.45 -21.15 6.89
N ARG A 109 -8.63 -21.22 5.83
CA ARG A 109 -8.87 -20.51 4.56
C ARG A 109 -10.16 -20.92 3.87
N ARG A 110 -10.55 -22.18 3.98
CA ARG A 110 -11.78 -22.71 3.39
C ARG A 110 -13.03 -22.08 4.02
N TYR A 111 -12.93 -21.65 5.27
CA TYR A 111 -14.01 -20.99 6.02
C TYR A 111 -13.91 -19.46 6.05
N ALA A 112 -12.75 -18.89 5.76
CA ALA A 112 -12.55 -17.46 5.80
C ALA A 112 -12.98 -16.79 4.49
N LYS A 113 -14.28 -16.59 4.31
CA LYS A 113 -14.89 -15.79 3.22
C LYS A 113 -14.32 -14.36 3.11
N TYR A 114 -13.50 -13.93 4.06
CA TYR A 114 -12.97 -12.58 4.19
C TYR A 114 -11.52 -12.42 3.68
N PHE A 115 -10.85 -13.50 3.30
CA PHE A 115 -9.50 -13.44 2.72
C PHE A 115 -9.59 -13.54 1.21
N HIS A 116 -9.90 -12.43 0.55
CA HIS A 116 -9.89 -12.36 -0.92
C HIS A 116 -8.55 -12.84 -1.47
N GLY A 117 -8.59 -13.77 -2.41
CA GLY A 117 -7.41 -14.26 -3.15
C GLY A 117 -6.67 -15.46 -2.56
N LEU A 118 -6.81 -15.78 -1.28
CA LEU A 118 -6.05 -16.86 -0.64
C LEU A 118 -6.56 -18.29 -0.87
N GLY A 119 -7.74 -18.45 -1.48
CA GLY A 119 -8.44 -19.74 -1.55
C GLY A 119 -8.20 -20.57 -2.81
N ARG A 120 -7.57 -20.07 -3.86
CA ARG A 120 -7.60 -20.67 -5.19
C ARG A 120 -6.25 -21.03 -5.82
N ALA A 121 -5.12 -20.51 -5.32
CA ALA A 121 -3.83 -20.76 -5.94
C ALA A 121 -3.15 -21.98 -5.34
N SER A 122 -2.69 -22.87 -6.20
CA SER A 122 -1.62 -23.80 -5.86
C SER A 122 -0.33 -22.97 -5.79
N TYR A 123 0.13 -22.65 -4.58
CA TYR A 123 1.34 -21.85 -4.42
C TYR A 123 2.59 -22.63 -4.79
N ASP A 124 3.49 -21.95 -5.49
CA ASP A 124 4.88 -22.40 -5.69
C ASP A 124 5.70 -22.08 -4.43
N TRP A 125 5.64 -22.98 -3.45
CA TRP A 125 6.23 -22.76 -2.13
C TRP A 125 7.76 -22.67 -2.13
N GLU A 126 8.44 -23.16 -3.17
CA GLU A 126 9.89 -23.08 -3.29
C GLU A 126 10.35 -21.69 -3.70
N ASN A 127 9.54 -21.04 -4.52
CA ASN A 127 9.84 -19.72 -5.08
C ASN A 127 8.90 -18.63 -4.56
N ILE A 128 8.29 -18.83 -3.38
CA ILE A 128 7.30 -17.89 -2.84
C ILE A 128 7.93 -16.54 -2.49
N ILE A 129 7.28 -15.46 -2.89
CA ILE A 129 7.61 -14.08 -2.56
C ILE A 129 6.52 -13.53 -1.64
N PRO A 130 6.85 -13.13 -0.40
CA PRO A 130 5.89 -12.49 0.49
C PRO A 130 5.53 -11.09 0.00
N VAL A 131 4.24 -10.79 -0.08
CA VAL A 131 3.73 -9.49 -0.53
C VAL A 131 3.07 -8.77 0.62
N ASN A 132 3.60 -7.62 1.02
CA ASN A 132 2.96 -6.73 1.98
C ASN A 132 2.48 -5.45 1.29
N LYS A 133 1.21 -5.09 1.55
CA LYS A 133 0.60 -3.85 1.08
C LYS A 133 0.31 -2.95 2.28
N SER A 134 0.85 -1.73 2.27
CA SER A 134 0.44 -0.70 3.22
C SER A 134 0.59 0.70 2.64
N PRO A 135 -0.50 1.48 2.56
CA PRO A 135 -0.44 2.89 2.17
C PRO A 135 0.39 3.74 3.14
N HIS A 136 0.49 3.32 4.40
CA HIS A 136 1.23 4.04 5.43
C HIS A 136 2.75 3.93 5.29
N LEU A 137 3.26 3.10 4.39
CA LEU A 137 4.69 3.05 4.09
C LEU A 137 5.14 4.12 3.09
N MET A 138 4.21 4.87 2.51
CA MET A 138 4.48 5.83 1.44
C MET A 138 5.43 6.97 1.88
N ASN A 139 5.43 7.35 3.15
CA ASN A 139 6.37 8.31 3.73
C ASN A 139 7.52 7.64 4.52
N LYS A 140 7.88 6.42 4.17
CA LYS A 140 8.89 5.60 4.84
C LYS A 140 9.70 4.75 3.85
N LEU A 141 9.79 5.16 2.58
CA LEU A 141 10.43 4.33 1.55
C LEU A 141 11.91 4.13 1.83
N GLY A 142 12.61 5.18 2.26
CA GLY A 142 14.01 5.08 2.69
C GLY A 142 14.19 4.09 3.84
N TYR A 143 13.31 4.15 4.83
CA TYR A 143 13.29 3.23 5.97
C TYR A 143 13.07 1.78 5.55
N VAL A 144 12.02 1.51 4.78
CA VAL A 144 11.69 0.15 4.31
C VAL A 144 12.79 -0.42 3.43
N GLY A 145 13.37 0.41 2.54
CA GLY A 145 14.50 0.01 1.71
C GLY A 145 15.75 -0.34 2.53
N ALA A 146 16.02 0.39 3.61
CA ALA A 146 17.14 0.08 4.52
C ALA A 146 16.92 -1.21 5.32
N LEU A 147 15.67 -1.49 5.75
CA LEU A 147 15.35 -2.78 6.38
C LEU A 147 15.45 -3.97 5.41
N PHE A 148 15.08 -3.76 4.14
CA PHE A 148 14.97 -4.82 3.12
C PHE A 148 15.63 -4.42 1.80
N PRO A 149 16.95 -4.25 1.74
CA PRO A 149 17.64 -3.70 0.56
C PRO A 149 17.55 -4.61 -0.69
N LYS A 150 17.23 -5.89 -0.50
CA LYS A 150 17.03 -6.85 -1.62
C LYS A 150 15.56 -6.94 -2.07
N SER A 151 14.67 -6.16 -1.48
CA SER A 151 13.25 -6.19 -1.80
C SER A 151 12.91 -5.41 -3.06
N THR A 152 11.71 -5.67 -3.60
CA THR A 152 11.11 -4.87 -4.65
C THR A 152 10.03 -3.97 -4.07
N LEU A 153 9.98 -2.72 -4.52
CA LEU A 153 8.90 -1.80 -4.21
C LEU A 153 8.04 -1.54 -5.45
N ILE A 154 6.71 -1.61 -5.27
CA ILE A 154 5.74 -1.08 -6.23
C ILE A 154 5.06 0.14 -5.61
N LEU A 155 5.22 1.29 -6.25
CA LEU A 155 4.51 2.53 -5.93
C LEU A 155 3.37 2.71 -6.95
N ILE A 156 2.12 2.74 -6.48
CA ILE A 156 0.96 3.05 -7.32
C ILE A 156 0.48 4.48 -7.07
N VAL A 157 0.34 5.23 -8.16
CA VAL A 157 -0.12 6.62 -8.16
C VAL A 157 -1.43 6.71 -8.93
N ARG A 158 -2.37 7.50 -8.43
CA ARG A 158 -3.68 7.74 -9.01
C ARG A 158 -3.87 9.22 -9.25
N ASP A 159 -4.61 9.57 -10.30
CA ASP A 159 -5.05 10.93 -10.62
C ASP A 159 -5.65 11.64 -9.39
N VAL A 160 -5.33 12.91 -9.22
CA VAL A 160 -5.69 13.70 -8.03
C VAL A 160 -7.20 13.87 -7.88
N TYR A 161 -7.95 14.08 -8.96
CA TYR A 161 -9.41 14.29 -8.88
C TYR A 161 -10.12 12.99 -8.48
N SER A 162 -9.79 11.88 -9.15
CA SER A 162 -10.32 10.56 -8.84
C SER A 162 -9.91 10.08 -7.44
N HIS A 163 -8.69 10.42 -7.02
CA HIS A 163 -8.20 10.15 -5.67
C HIS A 163 -9.01 10.96 -4.65
N SER A 164 -9.13 12.27 -4.85
CA SER A 164 -9.80 13.18 -3.91
C SER A 164 -11.27 12.83 -3.71
N ALA A 165 -11.99 12.50 -4.79
CA ALA A 165 -13.35 11.99 -4.68
C ALA A 165 -13.44 10.72 -3.83
N SER A 166 -12.56 9.74 -4.09
CA SER A 166 -12.54 8.49 -3.33
C SER A 166 -12.15 8.68 -1.87
N MET A 167 -11.24 9.63 -1.59
CA MET A 167 -10.77 9.94 -0.24
C MET A 167 -11.84 10.66 0.57
N LYS A 168 -12.54 11.64 -0.02
CA LYS A 168 -13.71 12.32 0.55
C LYS A 168 -14.71 11.30 1.10
N TYR A 169 -15.21 10.41 0.25
CA TYR A 169 -16.16 9.38 0.67
C TYR A 169 -15.63 8.46 1.77
N HIS A 170 -14.35 8.15 1.72
CA HIS A 170 -13.73 7.32 2.75
C HIS A 170 -13.69 8.03 4.10
N PHE A 171 -13.24 9.27 4.14
CA PHE A 171 -13.17 10.06 5.35
C PHE A 171 -14.55 10.41 5.92
N GLU A 172 -15.51 10.78 5.08
CA GLU A 172 -16.90 10.99 5.49
C GLU A 172 -17.52 9.74 6.12
N LYS A 173 -17.26 8.56 5.52
CA LYS A 173 -17.74 7.29 6.07
C LYS A 173 -17.18 7.03 7.46
N LEU A 174 -15.90 7.29 7.67
CA LEU A 174 -15.25 7.09 8.95
C LEU A 174 -15.70 8.14 9.97
N HIS A 175 -15.84 9.39 9.54
CA HIS A 175 -16.40 10.45 10.40
C HIS A 175 -17.82 10.11 10.88
N LYS A 176 -18.69 9.62 9.98
CA LYS A 176 -20.04 9.17 10.34
C LYS A 176 -20.05 7.97 11.30
N ALA A 177 -19.01 7.13 11.23
CA ALA A 177 -18.94 5.92 12.06
C ALA A 177 -18.47 6.19 13.49
N ASP A 178 -17.52 7.10 13.70
CA ASP A 178 -16.86 7.31 14.99
C ASP A 178 -16.46 8.76 15.30
N GLY A 179 -16.91 9.74 14.50
CA GLY A 179 -16.69 11.17 14.76
C GLY A 179 -15.28 11.66 14.45
N ARG A 180 -14.40 10.81 13.85
CA ARG A 180 -13.03 11.26 13.59
C ARG A 180 -12.93 12.33 12.52
N THR A 181 -12.03 13.26 12.73
CA THR A 181 -11.64 14.31 11.79
C THR A 181 -10.19 14.12 11.35
N TYR A 182 -9.84 14.65 10.19
CA TYR A 182 -8.53 14.50 9.57
C TYR A 182 -7.92 15.88 9.33
N PHE A 183 -6.64 16.00 9.57
CA PHE A 183 -5.86 17.22 9.38
C PHE A 183 -4.42 16.91 9.02
N MET A 184 -3.66 17.91 8.59
CA MET A 184 -2.25 17.79 8.28
C MET A 184 -1.41 18.47 9.36
N GLU A 185 -0.29 17.82 9.69
CA GLU A 185 0.75 18.40 10.53
C GLU A 185 2.00 18.67 9.70
N ASP A 186 2.39 19.95 9.63
CA ASP A 186 3.50 20.35 8.76
C ASP A 186 4.85 19.86 9.27
N SER A 187 5.02 19.81 10.59
CA SER A 187 6.27 19.46 11.24
C SER A 187 6.66 17.98 11.13
N LEU A 188 5.71 17.07 10.92
CA LEU A 188 5.94 15.64 11.03
C LEU A 188 6.07 14.90 9.69
N GLN A 189 5.87 15.57 8.56
CA GLN A 189 5.76 14.93 7.24
C GLN A 189 4.87 13.68 7.28
N ALA A 190 3.82 13.75 8.11
CA ALA A 190 2.89 12.67 8.34
C ALA A 190 2.01 12.41 7.11
N CYS A 191 1.51 11.19 6.97
CA CYS A 191 0.53 10.88 5.94
C CYS A 191 -0.76 11.69 6.13
N TYR A 192 -1.21 11.75 7.37
CA TYR A 192 -2.31 12.55 7.90
C TYR A 192 -2.34 12.36 9.43
N SER A 193 -2.98 13.27 10.12
CA SER A 193 -3.33 13.12 11.52
C SER A 193 -4.83 13.03 11.69
N GLN A 194 -5.29 12.44 12.78
CA GLN A 194 -6.71 12.29 13.08
C GLN A 194 -7.01 12.60 14.54
N SER A 195 -8.20 13.17 14.80
CA SER A 195 -8.75 13.44 16.12
C SER A 195 -10.16 12.86 16.22
N TYR A 196 -10.56 12.46 17.42
CA TYR A 196 -11.92 12.04 17.77
C TYR A 196 -12.71 13.12 18.55
N GLY A 197 -12.27 14.35 18.48
CA GLY A 197 -12.85 15.52 19.11
C GLY A 197 -12.41 16.78 18.41
N GLU A 198 -12.10 17.81 19.17
CA GLU A 198 -11.56 19.05 18.63
C GLU A 198 -10.21 18.83 17.96
N VAL A 199 -10.03 19.50 16.82
CA VAL A 199 -8.76 19.49 16.11
C VAL A 199 -7.80 20.41 16.86
N PRO A 200 -6.58 19.96 17.19
CA PRO A 200 -5.60 20.79 17.88
C PRO A 200 -5.35 22.11 17.12
N ASP A 201 -5.23 23.20 17.86
CA ASP A 201 -4.89 24.53 17.35
C ASP A 201 -5.88 25.12 16.32
N GLY A 202 -7.12 24.60 16.23
CA GLY A 202 -8.14 25.09 15.31
C GLY A 202 -7.74 25.05 13.83
N ARG A 203 -6.77 24.18 13.47
CA ARG A 203 -6.29 24.06 12.07
C ARG A 203 -7.36 23.51 11.15
N PRO A 204 -7.26 23.78 9.83
CA PRO A 204 -8.16 23.21 8.84
C PRO A 204 -8.27 21.69 8.96
N SER A 205 -9.49 21.17 8.90
CA SER A 205 -9.74 19.72 9.07
C SER A 205 -10.89 19.25 8.18
N PHE A 206 -10.85 17.98 7.80
CA PHE A 206 -11.93 17.33 7.06
C PHE A 206 -12.70 16.36 7.98
N PRO A 207 -14.05 16.34 7.99
CA PRO A 207 -14.96 17.23 7.23
C PRO A 207 -14.92 18.68 7.69
N GLY A 208 -15.12 19.59 6.76
CA GLY A 208 -15.11 21.05 6.95
C GLY A 208 -14.31 21.76 5.86
N ASP A 209 -13.03 21.40 5.73
CA ASP A 209 -12.17 21.92 4.68
C ASP A 209 -11.73 20.80 3.73
N PHE A 210 -12.29 20.81 2.52
CA PHE A 210 -11.95 19.81 1.49
C PHE A 210 -10.53 19.96 0.94
N SER A 211 -9.95 21.19 1.02
CA SER A 211 -8.61 21.46 0.46
C SER A 211 -7.49 20.60 1.07
N ILE A 212 -7.72 20.04 2.25
CA ILE A 212 -6.80 19.11 2.92
C ILE A 212 -6.54 17.86 2.07
N ILE A 213 -7.55 17.36 1.36
CA ILE A 213 -7.43 16.11 0.60
C ILE A 213 -6.47 16.25 -0.58
N PRO A 214 -6.61 17.23 -1.50
CA PRO A 214 -5.62 17.42 -2.56
C PRO A 214 -4.24 17.83 -2.03
N ALA A 215 -4.16 18.64 -0.97
CA ALA A 215 -2.89 18.98 -0.34
C ALA A 215 -2.17 17.75 0.22
N LEU A 216 -2.90 16.83 0.85
CA LEU A 216 -2.36 15.55 1.30
C LEU A 216 -1.84 14.72 0.13
N TRP A 217 -2.58 14.64 -0.99
CA TRP A 217 -2.14 13.92 -2.18
C TRP A 217 -0.82 14.48 -2.73
N ILE A 218 -0.71 15.80 -2.85
CA ILE A 218 0.51 16.47 -3.32
C ILE A 218 1.68 16.14 -2.37
N ARG A 219 1.53 16.39 -1.07
CA ARG A 219 2.56 16.13 -0.06
C ARG A 219 3.07 14.69 -0.14
N MET A 220 2.16 13.73 -0.13
CA MET A 220 2.52 12.32 -0.06
C MET A 220 3.20 11.82 -1.34
N ASN A 221 2.73 12.24 -2.51
CA ASN A 221 3.36 11.82 -3.77
C ASN A 221 4.69 12.52 -3.99
N THR A 222 4.83 13.81 -3.65
CA THR A 222 6.11 14.52 -3.69
C THR A 222 7.16 13.82 -2.82
N LEU A 223 6.80 13.52 -1.57
CA LEU A 223 7.69 12.83 -0.64
C LEU A 223 8.07 11.43 -1.15
N ALA A 224 7.07 10.66 -1.60
CA ALA A 224 7.30 9.31 -2.09
C ALA A 224 8.24 9.28 -3.30
N PHE A 225 8.10 10.19 -4.27
CA PHE A 225 9.01 10.24 -5.41
C PHE A 225 10.42 10.72 -5.03
N LYS A 226 10.54 11.68 -4.09
CA LYS A 226 11.86 12.07 -3.56
C LYS A 226 12.54 10.90 -2.87
N GLU A 227 11.85 10.22 -1.95
CA GLU A 227 12.40 9.05 -1.26
C GLU A 227 12.65 7.87 -2.20
N LEU A 228 11.80 7.67 -3.21
CA LEU A 228 11.98 6.60 -4.19
C LEU A 228 13.33 6.68 -4.89
N ASN A 229 13.81 7.88 -5.20
CA ASN A 229 15.11 8.07 -5.85
C ASN A 229 16.27 7.63 -4.95
N GLU A 230 16.17 7.85 -3.64
CA GLU A 230 17.21 7.63 -2.65
C GLU A 230 17.15 6.23 -2.00
N ALA A 231 15.97 5.62 -1.93
CA ALA A 231 15.75 4.34 -1.25
C ALA A 231 16.51 3.17 -1.89
N THR A 232 17.05 2.30 -1.04
CA THR A 232 17.96 1.20 -1.42
C THR A 232 17.22 -0.11 -1.80
N PHE A 233 16.06 -0.03 -2.46
CA PHE A 233 15.40 -1.22 -3.00
C PHE A 233 16.19 -1.81 -4.17
N GLN A 234 16.24 -3.14 -4.26
CA GLN A 234 16.83 -3.81 -5.42
C GLN A 234 16.11 -3.45 -6.72
N GLN A 235 14.78 -3.30 -6.64
CA GLN A 235 13.96 -2.92 -7.78
C GLN A 235 12.84 -1.98 -7.33
N LYS A 236 12.53 -1.00 -8.18
CA LYS A 236 11.48 -0.02 -7.99
C LYS A 236 10.59 -0.02 -9.22
N ILE A 237 9.30 -0.22 -9.04
CA ILE A 237 8.29 -0.23 -10.09
C ILE A 237 7.25 0.83 -9.76
N VAL A 238 7.00 1.73 -10.68
CA VAL A 238 5.93 2.74 -10.55
C VAL A 238 4.77 2.31 -11.45
N VAL A 239 3.55 2.38 -10.94
CA VAL A 239 2.32 1.98 -11.63
C VAL A 239 1.34 3.14 -11.63
N SER A 240 0.81 3.52 -12.81
CA SER A 240 -0.36 4.37 -12.89
C SER A 240 -1.61 3.54 -12.61
N TYR A 241 -2.48 4.04 -11.72
CA TYR A 241 -3.79 3.44 -11.49
C TYR A 241 -4.64 3.45 -12.76
N GLU A 242 -4.55 4.51 -13.54
CA GLU A 242 -5.27 4.69 -14.79
C GLU A 242 -4.86 3.62 -15.81
N ASP A 243 -3.55 3.39 -16.00
CA ASP A 243 -3.03 2.32 -16.87
C ASP A 243 -3.48 0.94 -16.38
N LEU A 244 -3.47 0.72 -15.05
CA LEU A 244 -3.93 -0.54 -14.45
C LEU A 244 -5.43 -0.78 -14.68
N VAL A 245 -6.26 0.26 -14.75
CA VAL A 245 -7.70 0.12 -14.98
C VAL A 245 -8.03 0.00 -16.46
N THR A 246 -7.38 0.78 -17.30
CA THR A 246 -7.66 0.82 -18.76
C THR A 246 -7.04 -0.34 -19.52
N ASN A 247 -5.84 -0.77 -19.12
CA ASN A 247 -5.15 -1.92 -19.71
C ASN A 247 -4.60 -2.85 -18.60
N GLN A 248 -5.52 -3.46 -17.84
CA GLN A 248 -5.15 -4.33 -16.72
C GLN A 248 -4.23 -5.47 -17.13
N LYS A 249 -4.54 -6.15 -18.25
CA LYS A 249 -3.75 -7.29 -18.73
C LYS A 249 -2.32 -6.86 -19.08
N GLY A 250 -2.17 -5.82 -19.88
CA GLY A 250 -0.86 -5.31 -20.27
C GLY A 250 -0.04 -4.83 -19.08
N THR A 251 -0.67 -4.11 -18.14
CA THR A 251 -0.01 -3.62 -16.92
C THR A 251 0.46 -4.76 -16.03
N LEU A 252 -0.39 -5.76 -15.76
CA LEU A 252 -0.01 -6.92 -14.94
C LEU A 252 1.08 -7.76 -15.60
N THR A 253 1.00 -7.97 -16.92
CA THR A 253 2.05 -8.68 -17.68
C THR A 253 3.39 -7.97 -17.53
N ALA A 254 3.42 -6.65 -17.71
CA ALA A 254 4.65 -5.87 -17.56
C ALA A 254 5.21 -5.97 -16.13
N ILE A 255 4.35 -5.93 -15.09
CA ILE A 255 4.78 -6.10 -13.70
C ILE A 255 5.36 -7.52 -13.47
N PHE A 256 4.69 -8.58 -13.93
CA PHE A 256 5.15 -9.96 -13.73
C PHE A 256 6.49 -10.22 -14.41
N GLU A 257 6.70 -9.66 -15.61
CA GLU A 257 7.99 -9.74 -16.29
C GLU A 257 9.09 -8.95 -15.56
N ALA A 258 8.78 -7.73 -15.09
CA ALA A 258 9.71 -6.95 -14.31
C ALA A 258 10.11 -7.69 -13.01
N LEU A 259 9.17 -8.38 -12.37
CA LEU A 259 9.43 -9.24 -11.21
C LEU A 259 10.15 -10.55 -11.56
N LYS A 260 10.38 -10.83 -12.84
CA LYS A 260 11.02 -12.09 -13.33
C LYS A 260 10.35 -13.35 -12.78
N LEU A 261 9.03 -13.35 -12.67
CA LEU A 261 8.27 -14.51 -12.20
C LEU A 261 8.34 -15.64 -13.23
N MET A 262 8.30 -16.90 -12.76
CA MET A 262 8.48 -18.06 -13.61
C MET A 262 7.38 -18.15 -14.69
N GLN A 263 7.79 -18.25 -15.94
CA GLN A 263 6.89 -18.33 -17.10
C GLN A 263 6.04 -19.62 -17.14
N SER A 264 6.43 -20.68 -16.42
CA SER A 264 5.62 -21.89 -16.26
C SER A 264 4.21 -21.60 -15.69
N HIS A 265 4.03 -20.42 -15.08
CA HIS A 265 2.75 -19.93 -14.59
C HIS A 265 2.13 -18.83 -15.50
N ALA A 266 2.71 -18.58 -16.67
CA ALA A 266 2.25 -17.53 -17.60
C ALA A 266 0.82 -17.78 -18.09
N THR A 267 0.42 -19.04 -18.28
CA THR A 267 -0.96 -19.42 -18.64
C THR A 267 -1.94 -19.02 -17.53
N ALA A 268 -1.56 -19.28 -16.27
CA ALA A 268 -2.33 -18.81 -15.11
C ALA A 268 -2.40 -17.29 -15.07
N SER A 269 -1.32 -16.59 -15.40
CA SER A 269 -1.27 -15.12 -15.43
C SER A 269 -2.17 -14.53 -16.51
N SER A 270 -2.28 -15.14 -17.69
CA SER A 270 -3.18 -14.69 -18.76
C SER A 270 -4.64 -14.93 -18.42
N GLU A 271 -4.99 -16.10 -17.86
CA GLU A 271 -6.35 -16.41 -17.39
C GLU A 271 -6.77 -15.51 -16.22
N ILE A 272 -5.83 -15.14 -15.35
CA ILE A 272 -6.05 -14.23 -14.25
C ILE A 272 -6.36 -12.83 -14.77
N ALA A 273 -5.63 -12.37 -15.77
CA ALA A 273 -5.86 -11.08 -16.40
C ALA A 273 -7.22 -11.04 -17.13
N GLU A 274 -7.69 -12.15 -17.71
CA GLU A 274 -9.01 -12.24 -18.36
C GLU A 274 -10.18 -12.28 -17.37
N LYS A 275 -10.03 -12.97 -16.24
CA LYS A 275 -11.09 -13.06 -15.21
C LYS A 275 -11.23 -11.78 -14.35
N ALA A 276 -10.43 -10.79 -14.61
CA ALA A 276 -10.20 -9.68 -13.70
C ALA A 276 -11.07 -8.44 -13.93
N THR A 277 -12.16 -8.51 -14.66
CA THR A 277 -13.04 -7.38 -15.00
C THR A 277 -13.88 -6.82 -13.83
N VAL A 278 -13.82 -7.41 -12.65
CA VAL A 278 -14.59 -6.91 -11.51
C VAL A 278 -13.73 -6.03 -10.61
N LEU A 279 -13.99 -4.73 -10.63
CA LEU A 279 -13.41 -3.78 -9.68
C LEU A 279 -13.90 -4.09 -8.27
N VAL A 280 -13.02 -4.64 -7.43
CA VAL A 280 -13.30 -4.92 -6.02
C VAL A 280 -13.36 -3.59 -5.26
N ASN A 281 -14.38 -3.40 -4.41
CA ASN A 281 -14.61 -2.22 -3.57
C ASN A 281 -15.09 -0.95 -4.29
N THR A 282 -15.91 -1.06 -5.32
CA THR A 282 -16.67 0.10 -5.77
C THR A 282 -17.86 0.32 -4.84
N THR A 283 -17.74 1.27 -3.92
CA THR A 283 -18.87 1.76 -3.12
C THR A 283 -19.91 2.46 -4.00
N THR A 284 -19.55 2.79 -5.23
CA THR A 284 -20.39 3.48 -6.21
C THR A 284 -20.22 2.84 -7.59
N LYS A 285 -21.33 2.69 -8.33
CA LYS A 285 -21.32 2.25 -9.73
C LYS A 285 -20.71 3.34 -10.63
N GLY A 286 -20.20 2.96 -11.80
CA GLY A 286 -19.68 3.87 -12.81
C GLY A 286 -18.20 3.68 -13.16
N ASN A 287 -17.74 4.42 -14.17
CA ASN A 287 -16.35 4.41 -14.61
C ASN A 287 -15.42 4.98 -13.49
N PRO A 288 -14.48 4.21 -12.94
CA PRO A 288 -13.65 4.65 -11.84
C PRO A 288 -12.73 5.84 -12.18
N LEU A 289 -12.53 6.14 -13.45
CA LEU A 289 -11.69 7.25 -13.92
C LEU A 289 -12.48 8.55 -14.07
N GLU A 290 -13.80 8.48 -14.24
CA GLU A 290 -14.63 9.65 -14.57
C GLU A 290 -15.68 9.97 -13.52
N LYS A 291 -16.03 9.03 -12.64
CA LYS A 291 -17.09 9.22 -11.65
C LYS A 291 -16.84 10.37 -10.66
N TRP A 292 -15.62 10.88 -10.56
CA TRP A 292 -15.33 12.07 -9.78
C TRP A 292 -16.09 13.31 -10.28
N LYS A 293 -16.38 13.37 -11.60
CA LYS A 293 -17.14 14.44 -12.23
C LYS A 293 -18.57 14.57 -11.67
N ASP A 294 -19.14 13.43 -11.22
CA ASP A 294 -20.46 13.37 -10.60
C ASP A 294 -20.41 13.39 -9.06
N GLN A 295 -19.24 13.20 -8.48
CA GLN A 295 -19.03 13.05 -7.04
C GLN A 295 -18.49 14.29 -6.35
N LEU A 296 -17.83 15.16 -7.09
CA LEU A 296 -17.30 16.42 -6.58
C LEU A 296 -18.17 17.59 -7.04
N SER A 297 -18.39 18.55 -6.14
CA SER A 297 -19.02 19.81 -6.50
C SER A 297 -18.05 20.71 -7.29
N SER A 298 -18.55 21.77 -7.92
CA SER A 298 -17.73 22.77 -8.59
C SER A 298 -16.74 23.46 -7.65
N GLU A 299 -17.14 23.69 -6.40
CA GLU A 299 -16.28 24.28 -5.38
C GLU A 299 -15.17 23.33 -4.97
N GLU A 300 -15.45 22.02 -4.89
CA GLU A 300 -14.46 21.00 -4.58
C GLU A 300 -13.46 20.81 -5.73
N VAL A 301 -13.92 20.87 -6.97
CA VAL A 301 -13.03 20.87 -8.15
C VAL A 301 -12.16 22.12 -8.12
N ALA A 302 -12.72 23.29 -7.89
CA ALA A 302 -11.97 24.54 -7.78
C ALA A 302 -10.94 24.50 -6.62
N ALA A 303 -11.25 23.83 -5.52
CA ALA A 303 -10.31 23.64 -4.42
C ALA A 303 -9.12 22.73 -4.83
N ILE A 304 -9.36 21.68 -5.66
CA ILE A 304 -8.27 20.88 -6.22
C ILE A 304 -7.40 21.76 -7.13
N ASP A 305 -8.00 22.50 -8.07
CA ASP A 305 -7.27 23.37 -9.01
C ASP A 305 -6.44 24.43 -8.28
N SER A 306 -7.00 25.00 -7.22
CA SER A 306 -6.29 25.95 -6.35
C SER A 306 -5.10 25.30 -5.64
N ALA A 307 -5.26 24.09 -5.10
CA ALA A 307 -4.16 23.36 -4.46
C ALA A 307 -3.06 23.03 -5.45
N LEU A 308 -3.40 22.58 -6.66
CA LEU A 308 -2.43 22.29 -7.72
C LEU A 308 -1.68 23.55 -8.17
N SER A 309 -2.38 24.68 -8.30
CA SER A 309 -1.77 25.95 -8.67
C SER A 309 -0.84 26.48 -7.57
N LYS A 310 -1.24 26.36 -6.30
CA LYS A 310 -0.43 26.75 -5.14
C LYS A 310 0.85 25.93 -5.03
N HIS A 311 0.82 24.68 -5.44
CA HIS A 311 1.93 23.71 -5.39
C HIS A 311 2.34 23.26 -6.78
N ALA A 312 2.39 24.19 -7.75
CA ALA A 312 2.61 23.87 -9.16
C ALA A 312 3.94 23.12 -9.43
N GLU A 313 5.01 23.49 -8.71
CA GLU A 313 6.31 22.82 -8.83
C GLU A 313 6.26 21.36 -8.36
N ASP A 314 5.64 21.11 -7.19
CA ASP A 314 5.47 19.75 -6.68
C ASP A 314 4.57 18.92 -7.61
N TYR A 315 3.50 19.50 -8.14
CA TYR A 315 2.61 18.81 -9.08
C TYR A 315 3.33 18.47 -10.40
N ALA A 316 4.09 19.41 -10.94
CA ALA A 316 4.92 19.17 -12.12
C ALA A 316 5.98 18.08 -11.87
N PHE A 317 6.60 18.08 -10.69
CA PHE A 317 7.53 17.04 -10.28
C PHE A 317 6.87 15.65 -10.20
N ILE A 318 5.66 15.55 -9.59
CA ILE A 318 4.91 14.29 -9.49
C ILE A 318 4.56 13.76 -10.88
N THR A 319 3.99 14.60 -11.74
CA THR A 319 3.54 14.19 -13.08
C THR A 319 4.70 13.78 -13.98
N SER A 320 5.79 14.55 -13.97
CA SER A 320 7.02 14.22 -14.71
C SER A 320 7.65 12.92 -14.20
N SER A 321 7.75 12.73 -12.87
CA SER A 321 8.29 11.51 -12.30
C SER A 321 7.44 10.30 -12.64
N LEU A 322 6.09 10.42 -12.58
CA LEU A 322 5.18 9.36 -12.97
C LEU A 322 5.37 8.98 -14.44
N ASP A 323 5.42 9.96 -15.35
CA ASP A 323 5.58 9.70 -16.77
C ASP A 323 6.92 9.07 -17.16
N GLN A 324 7.98 9.42 -16.45
CA GLN A 324 9.31 8.86 -16.66
C GLN A 324 9.47 7.45 -16.09
N LEU A 325 8.91 7.20 -14.91
CA LEU A 325 9.19 5.99 -14.13
C LEU A 325 8.12 4.92 -14.25
N LYS A 326 6.90 5.26 -14.69
CA LYS A 326 5.81 4.28 -14.76
C LYS A 326 6.11 3.17 -15.74
N ILE A 327 5.81 1.95 -15.30
CA ILE A 327 5.86 0.77 -16.16
C ILE A 327 4.85 0.93 -17.29
N ARG A 328 5.28 0.61 -18.52
CA ARG A 328 4.42 0.73 -19.69
C ARG A 328 3.63 -0.57 -19.89
N PRO A 329 2.30 -0.51 -20.03
CA PRO A 329 1.49 -1.69 -20.40
C PRO A 329 1.96 -2.27 -21.74
N LYS A 330 1.91 -3.61 -21.83
CA LYS A 330 2.21 -4.34 -23.08
C LYS A 330 0.95 -4.65 -23.88
#